data_388a54c41a968d5465546de3771009ed
#
_entry.id   388a54c41a968d5465546de3771009ed
#
_cell.length_a   1.000
_cell.length_b   1.000
_cell.length_c   1.000
_cell.angle_alpha   90.00
_cell.angle_beta   90.00
_cell.angle_gamma   90.00
#
_symmetry.space_group_name_H-M   'P 1'
#
loop_
_entity.id
_entity.type
_entity.pdbx_description
1 polymer ?
#
loop_
_entity_poly.entity_id
_entity_poly.type
_entity_poly.pdbx_seq_one_letter_code
_entity_poly.pdbx_strand_id
1 'polypeptide(L)'
;FGAPNGLCSSITETKHIRAVKEPWRRSSRFNALGQMLVTNQRLDKLAAMRVDFARRGMLQAGQSYLSAQPPASFSNPPQTPDVQDNPEGDADSAPVPGPKFFAKVNLAKTKIDRNIKVQDLAHSLNEPQLLPLIRKFLFHQLHPDANSSDSESPPKLPYFNEGITTYNAAVAYFHAPSDLCGTGGMRKERIRAVPSWRSGPGRYDCMFVETDPDGEGMLGLDIARARQFFSFTFRGKQYPCVLIHWFKRCGARPSDNTGMWVVERELDEDGEQMACILHLDTIIRAAHLIAVYGQESVPRNLLPGYSLDIYRKYYVNKYIDHHSFAIAF
;
A
#
# COMPACT_ATOMS: atom_id res chain seq x y z
N PHE A 1 -0.50 -14.76 -19.86
CA PHE A 1 -0.34 -13.65 -18.93
C PHE A 1 -1.31 -12.56 -19.36
N GLY A 2 -2.35 -12.26 -18.55
CA GLY A 2 -3.34 -11.24 -18.85
C GLY A 2 -2.69 -9.86 -19.00
N ALA A 3 -3.39 -8.95 -19.68
CA ALA A 3 -2.88 -7.61 -19.98
C ALA A 3 -2.41 -6.91 -18.69
N PRO A 4 -1.15 -6.56 -18.55
CA PRO A 4 -0.60 -5.96 -17.34
C PRO A 4 -1.11 -4.53 -17.04
N ASN A 5 -1.95 -4.01 -17.92
CA ASN A 5 -2.35 -2.60 -17.92
C ASN A 5 -3.39 -2.21 -16.87
N GLY A 6 -3.99 -3.16 -16.16
CA GLY A 6 -4.96 -2.89 -15.09
C GLY A 6 -4.41 -3.04 -13.69
N LEU A 7 -3.21 -3.52 -13.58
CA LEU A 7 -2.50 -3.70 -12.34
C LEU A 7 -1.78 -2.39 -11.98
N CYS A 8 -1.60 -2.12 -10.69
CA CYS A 8 -0.84 -0.96 -10.25
C CYS A 8 0.50 -0.84 -11.01
N SER A 9 0.52 -0.04 -12.05
CA SER A 9 1.64 0.04 -13.01
C SER A 9 2.93 0.53 -12.35
N SER A 10 2.85 1.34 -11.29
CA SER A 10 4.03 1.87 -10.63
C SER A 10 4.92 0.79 -10.02
N ILE A 11 4.35 -0.27 -9.45
CA ILE A 11 5.13 -1.37 -8.88
C ILE A 11 5.81 -2.17 -10.00
N THR A 12 5.06 -2.48 -11.07
CA THR A 12 5.59 -3.21 -12.23
C THR A 12 6.59 -2.38 -13.02
N GLU A 13 6.39 -1.07 -13.17
CA GLU A 13 7.34 -0.17 -13.83
C GLU A 13 8.66 -0.05 -13.04
N THR A 14 8.59 0.04 -11.71
CA THR A 14 9.79 0.05 -10.88
C THR A 14 10.59 -1.25 -11.04
N LYS A 15 9.88 -2.41 -11.06
CA LYS A 15 10.53 -3.70 -11.30
C LYS A 15 11.11 -3.77 -12.70
N HIS A 16 10.42 -3.25 -13.72
CA HIS A 16 10.92 -3.18 -15.09
C HIS A 16 12.19 -2.32 -15.21
N ILE A 17 12.26 -1.19 -14.51
CA ILE A 17 13.48 -0.37 -14.48
C ILE A 17 14.65 -1.18 -13.91
N ARG A 18 14.47 -1.81 -12.76
CA ARG A 18 15.55 -2.52 -12.04
C ARG A 18 15.91 -3.86 -12.67
N ALA A 19 14.91 -4.65 -13.08
CA ALA A 19 15.14 -6.01 -13.60
C ALA A 19 15.45 -6.04 -15.10
N VAL A 20 15.13 -4.99 -15.85
CA VAL A 20 15.32 -4.94 -17.29
C VAL A 20 16.21 -3.78 -17.70
N LYS A 21 15.81 -2.53 -17.46
CA LYS A 21 16.53 -1.36 -17.99
C LYS A 21 17.95 -1.22 -17.41
N GLU A 22 18.12 -1.38 -16.10
CA GLU A 22 19.45 -1.28 -15.48
C GLU A 22 20.39 -2.43 -15.88
N PRO A 23 19.99 -3.72 -15.82
CA PRO A 23 20.80 -4.82 -16.32
C PRO A 23 21.11 -4.73 -17.81
N TRP A 24 20.15 -4.26 -18.63
CA TRP A 24 20.39 -3.99 -20.05
C TRP A 24 21.50 -2.96 -20.25
N ARG A 25 21.47 -1.84 -19.54
CA ARG A 25 22.50 -0.80 -19.62
C ARG A 25 23.89 -1.29 -19.20
N ARG A 26 23.95 -2.27 -18.30
CA ARG A 26 25.20 -2.89 -17.81
C ARG A 26 25.67 -4.05 -18.69
N SER A 27 24.84 -4.54 -19.60
CA SER A 27 25.19 -5.61 -20.52
C SER A 27 26.02 -5.10 -21.70
N SER A 28 26.74 -5.99 -22.35
CA SER A 28 27.45 -5.68 -23.62
C SER A 28 26.51 -5.51 -24.81
N ARG A 29 25.20 -5.68 -24.59
CA ARG A 29 24.11 -5.68 -25.59
C ARG A 29 24.18 -6.86 -26.59
N PHE A 30 25.22 -7.67 -26.53
CA PHE A 30 25.32 -8.94 -27.26
C PHE A 30 24.79 -10.07 -26.39
N ASN A 31 23.79 -10.81 -26.87
CA ASN A 31 23.07 -11.84 -26.07
C ASN A 31 22.66 -11.31 -24.69
N ALA A 32 22.05 -10.13 -24.64
CA ALA A 32 21.83 -9.36 -23.44
C ALA A 32 20.93 -10.07 -22.43
N LEU A 33 19.99 -10.92 -22.86
CA LEU A 33 19.05 -11.60 -21.97
C LEU A 33 19.79 -12.47 -20.93
N GLY A 34 20.76 -13.29 -21.37
CA GLY A 34 21.55 -14.10 -20.46
C GLY A 34 22.31 -13.28 -19.43
N GLN A 35 22.93 -12.17 -19.87
CA GLN A 35 23.66 -11.27 -18.99
C GLN A 35 22.72 -10.56 -17.98
N MET A 36 21.53 -10.17 -18.41
CA MET A 36 20.50 -9.56 -17.55
C MET A 36 20.01 -10.53 -16.47
N LEU A 37 19.75 -11.78 -16.87
CA LEU A 37 19.32 -12.83 -15.92
C LEU A 37 20.40 -13.11 -14.87
N VAL A 38 21.67 -13.24 -15.28
CA VAL A 38 22.80 -13.41 -14.36
C VAL A 38 22.97 -12.21 -13.44
N THR A 39 22.80 -10.99 -13.94
CA THR A 39 22.86 -9.78 -13.14
C THR A 39 21.77 -9.78 -12.06
N ASN A 40 20.52 -10.04 -12.42
CA ASN A 40 19.42 -10.12 -11.49
C ASN A 40 19.63 -11.21 -10.44
N GLN A 41 20.03 -12.41 -10.86
CA GLN A 41 20.31 -13.51 -9.92
C GLN A 41 21.41 -13.15 -8.92
N ARG A 42 22.46 -12.44 -9.35
CA ARG A 42 23.53 -11.98 -8.45
C ARG A 42 23.01 -10.94 -7.46
N LEU A 43 22.19 -10.01 -7.90
CA LEU A 43 21.59 -8.99 -7.04
C LEU A 43 20.66 -9.62 -5.99
N ASP A 44 19.84 -10.60 -6.38
CA ASP A 44 18.96 -11.33 -5.45
C ASP A 44 19.78 -12.13 -4.42
N LYS A 45 20.85 -12.83 -4.86
CA LYS A 45 21.77 -13.53 -3.95
C LYS A 45 22.45 -12.57 -2.96
N LEU A 46 22.91 -11.40 -3.42
CA LEU A 46 23.51 -10.40 -2.54
C LEU A 46 22.52 -9.86 -1.52
N ALA A 47 21.25 -9.64 -1.92
CA ALA A 47 20.21 -9.20 -1.01
C ALA A 47 19.94 -10.25 0.07
N ALA A 48 19.79 -11.54 -0.32
CA ALA A 48 19.61 -12.65 0.63
C ALA A 48 20.80 -12.82 1.59
N MET A 49 22.02 -12.78 1.06
CA MET A 49 23.26 -12.85 1.86
C MET A 49 23.36 -11.70 2.87
N ARG A 50 22.93 -10.50 2.48
CA ARG A 50 22.94 -9.34 3.37
C ARG A 50 22.04 -9.56 4.58
N VAL A 51 20.83 -10.10 4.38
CA VAL A 51 19.91 -10.43 5.47
C VAL A 51 20.54 -11.47 6.40
N ASP A 52 21.11 -12.52 5.84
CA ASP A 52 21.76 -13.59 6.60
C ASP A 52 22.96 -13.05 7.42
N PHE A 53 23.84 -12.27 6.79
CA PHE A 53 24.98 -11.68 7.47
C PHE A 53 24.58 -10.66 8.54
N ALA A 54 23.53 -9.87 8.30
CA ALA A 54 22.99 -8.96 9.32
C ALA A 54 22.43 -9.75 10.52
N ARG A 55 21.71 -10.84 10.27
CA ARG A 55 21.15 -11.72 11.31
C ARG A 55 22.23 -12.39 12.14
N ARG A 56 23.35 -12.76 11.52
CA ARG A 56 24.54 -13.34 12.19
C ARG A 56 25.44 -12.30 12.86
N GLY A 57 25.10 -11.00 12.83
CA GLY A 57 25.93 -9.94 13.37
C GLY A 57 27.22 -9.67 12.61
N MET A 58 27.37 -10.20 11.40
CA MET A 58 28.57 -10.03 10.57
C MET A 58 28.61 -8.67 9.86
N LEU A 59 27.49 -8.02 9.72
CA LEU A 59 27.38 -6.64 9.22
C LEU A 59 27.12 -5.73 10.43
N GLN A 60 28.03 -4.78 10.67
CA GLN A 60 27.83 -3.78 11.71
C GLN A 60 26.57 -2.97 11.38
N ALA A 61 25.62 -2.92 12.33
CA ALA A 61 24.45 -2.08 12.21
C ALA A 61 24.92 -0.61 12.19
N GLY A 62 24.88 0.04 11.03
CA GLY A 62 24.95 1.48 10.94
C GLY A 62 26.24 2.16 10.54
N GLN A 63 27.32 1.49 10.15
CA GLN A 63 28.39 2.18 9.45
C GLN A 63 28.08 2.30 7.95
N SER A 64 27.34 3.37 7.63
CA SER A 64 27.32 3.93 6.29
C SER A 64 28.73 4.47 5.98
N TYR A 65 29.38 3.96 4.94
CA TYR A 65 30.63 4.50 4.43
C TYR A 65 30.49 5.94 3.86
N LEU A 66 29.42 6.63 4.17
CA LEU A 66 29.11 8.01 3.78
C LEU A 66 28.88 8.96 4.95
N SER A 67 29.22 8.58 6.20
CA SER A 67 29.27 9.55 7.29
C SER A 67 30.69 10.04 7.52
N ALA A 68 31.20 10.83 6.61
CA ALA A 68 32.12 11.89 7.02
C ALA A 68 31.29 12.81 7.94
N GLN A 69 31.60 12.87 9.21
CA GLN A 69 30.97 13.75 10.18
C GLN A 69 31.08 15.21 9.69
N PRO A 70 30.00 15.96 9.54
CA PRO A 70 30.10 17.40 9.54
C PRO A 70 30.40 17.85 10.97
N PRO A 71 31.21 18.91 11.15
CA PRO A 71 31.56 19.41 12.48
C PRO A 71 30.34 19.89 13.23
N ALA A 72 30.34 19.63 14.55
CA ALA A 72 29.31 20.04 15.48
C ALA A 72 29.10 21.56 15.45
N SER A 73 28.02 21.98 14.85
CA SER A 73 27.24 23.18 15.17
C SER A 73 26.19 23.39 14.07
N PHE A 74 24.94 23.03 14.38
CA PHE A 74 23.76 23.73 13.87
C PHE A 74 22.53 23.09 14.50
N SER A 75 21.97 23.79 15.48
CA SER A 75 20.66 23.61 16.04
C SER A 75 19.60 24.01 15.00
N ASN A 76 19.15 23.04 14.19
CA ASN A 76 17.87 23.06 13.52
C ASN A 76 17.56 21.62 13.06
N PRO A 77 16.34 21.11 13.22
CA PRO A 77 16.01 19.79 12.69
C PRO A 77 16.17 19.80 11.18
N PRO A 78 16.74 18.74 10.56
CA PRO A 78 16.94 18.69 9.12
C PRO A 78 15.59 18.79 8.42
N GLN A 79 15.41 19.91 7.72
CA GLN A 79 14.36 20.04 6.71
C GLN A 79 14.64 18.99 5.64
N THR A 80 13.75 18.03 5.48
CA THR A 80 13.79 17.11 4.34
C THR A 80 13.84 17.96 3.07
N PRO A 81 14.78 17.68 2.13
CA PRO A 81 14.80 18.42 0.87
C PRO A 81 13.44 18.33 0.21
N ASP A 82 12.92 19.48 -0.20
CA ASP A 82 11.68 19.60 -0.99
C ASP A 82 11.87 18.87 -2.33
N VAL A 83 11.61 17.58 -2.32
CA VAL A 83 11.33 16.87 -3.55
C VAL A 83 9.99 17.40 -4.00
N GLN A 84 10.00 18.24 -5.03
CA GLN A 84 8.80 18.70 -5.70
C GLN A 84 7.90 17.49 -5.92
N ASP A 85 6.75 17.52 -5.30
CA ASP A 85 5.75 16.46 -5.35
C ASP A 85 5.13 16.52 -6.76
N ASN A 86 5.88 16.00 -7.74
CA ASN A 86 5.37 15.84 -9.09
C ASN A 86 4.27 14.77 -9.03
N PRO A 87 2.99 15.13 -9.19
CA PRO A 87 1.87 14.19 -9.07
C PRO A 87 1.96 13.03 -10.06
N GLU A 88 2.77 13.17 -11.11
CA GLU A 88 3.01 12.15 -12.15
C GLU A 88 4.33 11.40 -11.98
N GLY A 89 5.19 11.79 -11.03
CA GLY A 89 6.51 11.19 -10.84
C GLY A 89 6.45 9.78 -10.27
N ASP A 90 6.94 8.81 -11.04
CA ASP A 90 7.08 7.40 -10.68
C ASP A 90 8.25 7.10 -9.70
N ALA A 91 8.53 8.00 -8.75
CA ALA A 91 9.56 7.77 -7.73
C ALA A 91 9.07 6.83 -6.60
N ASP A 92 8.20 5.89 -6.95
CA ASP A 92 7.77 4.82 -6.07
C ASP A 92 8.91 3.83 -5.86
N SER A 93 9.16 3.41 -4.63
CA SER A 93 10.21 2.48 -4.22
C SER A 93 11.63 3.05 -4.13
N ALA A 94 11.80 4.32 -3.82
CA ALA A 94 13.11 4.87 -3.52
C ALA A 94 13.59 4.45 -2.12
N PRO A 95 14.91 4.20 -1.91
CA PRO A 95 15.48 4.07 -0.57
C PRO A 95 15.31 5.37 0.21
N VAL A 96 15.01 5.25 1.51
CA VAL A 96 14.76 6.39 2.38
C VAL A 96 15.71 6.31 3.58
N PRO A 97 16.46 7.39 3.90
CA PRO A 97 17.23 7.46 5.14
C PRO A 97 16.28 7.64 6.35
N GLY A 98 16.70 7.15 7.48
CA GLY A 98 15.97 7.37 8.74
C GLY A 98 15.95 6.15 9.65
N PRO A 99 15.28 6.27 10.81
CA PRO A 99 15.14 5.16 11.73
C PRO A 99 14.34 4.03 11.10
N LYS A 100 14.67 2.81 11.48
CA LYS A 100 13.94 1.61 11.03
C LYS A 100 12.65 1.47 11.83
N PHE A 101 11.55 1.25 11.13
CA PHE A 101 10.25 0.88 11.71
C PHE A 101 9.55 -0.09 10.75
N PHE A 102 8.62 -0.86 11.26
CA PHE A 102 7.92 -1.90 10.50
C PHE A 102 7.15 -1.29 9.32
N ALA A 103 6.22 -0.41 9.61
CA ALA A 103 5.47 0.34 8.61
C ALA A 103 5.00 1.69 9.18
N LYS A 104 4.85 2.68 8.30
CA LYS A 104 4.23 3.96 8.61
C LYS A 104 3.64 4.56 7.34
N VAL A 105 2.37 4.93 7.40
CA VAL A 105 1.69 5.57 6.27
C VAL A 105 1.28 6.99 6.63
N ASN A 106 1.61 7.92 5.76
CA ASN A 106 1.25 9.33 5.92
C ASN A 106 0.45 9.79 4.70
N LEU A 107 -0.47 10.73 4.91
CA LEU A 107 -1.15 11.42 3.79
C LEU A 107 -0.14 12.15 2.92
N ALA A 108 -0.41 12.23 1.62
CA ALA A 108 0.37 13.07 0.71
C ALA A 108 0.36 14.54 1.16
N LYS A 109 1.37 15.31 0.78
CA LYS A 109 1.44 16.73 1.13
C LYS A 109 0.36 17.56 0.41
N THR A 110 0.02 17.18 -0.82
CA THR A 110 -0.96 17.90 -1.64
C THR A 110 -2.38 17.58 -1.18
N LYS A 111 -3.07 18.63 -0.72
CA LYS A 111 -4.50 18.62 -0.38
C LYS A 111 -5.28 18.91 -1.65
N ILE A 112 -6.34 18.15 -1.90
CA ILE A 112 -7.22 18.36 -3.06
C ILE A 112 -8.33 19.34 -2.67
N ASP A 113 -9.21 18.92 -1.78
CA ASP A 113 -10.27 19.74 -1.25
C ASP A 113 -10.03 20.01 0.23
N ARG A 114 -10.48 21.17 0.68
CA ARG A 114 -10.33 21.55 2.08
C ARG A 114 -11.68 21.92 2.67
N ASN A 115 -11.93 21.44 3.87
CA ASN A 115 -13.12 21.78 4.64
C ASN A 115 -14.45 21.51 3.90
N ILE A 116 -14.50 20.39 3.13
CA ILE A 116 -15.74 19.97 2.47
C ILE A 116 -16.68 19.28 3.45
N LYS A 117 -17.99 19.38 3.21
CA LYS A 117 -18.99 18.68 4.02
C LYS A 117 -19.00 17.20 3.72
N VAL A 118 -19.30 16.38 4.72
CA VAL A 118 -19.39 14.92 4.56
C VAL A 118 -20.38 14.52 3.46
N GLN A 119 -21.54 15.22 3.39
CA GLN A 119 -22.58 14.95 2.41
C GLN A 119 -22.11 15.17 0.98
N ASP A 120 -21.33 16.25 0.74
CA ASP A 120 -20.77 16.56 -0.57
C ASP A 120 -19.75 15.49 -1.00
N LEU A 121 -18.89 15.06 -0.05
CA LEU A 121 -17.95 13.98 -0.28
C LEU A 121 -18.67 12.65 -0.52
N ALA A 122 -19.69 12.31 0.28
CA ALA A 122 -20.49 11.11 0.13
C ALA A 122 -21.14 11.04 -1.26
N HIS A 123 -21.68 12.16 -1.73
CA HIS A 123 -22.26 12.26 -3.07
C HIS A 123 -21.19 12.06 -4.18
N SER A 124 -20.04 12.71 -4.07
CA SER A 124 -18.97 12.61 -5.06
C SER A 124 -18.37 11.20 -5.18
N LEU A 125 -18.35 10.46 -4.07
CA LEU A 125 -17.85 9.08 -4.00
C LEU A 125 -18.92 8.02 -4.32
N ASN A 126 -20.18 8.44 -4.46
CA ASN A 126 -21.35 7.54 -4.48
C ASN A 126 -21.38 6.59 -3.27
N GLU A 127 -21.08 7.14 -2.08
CA GLU A 127 -20.98 6.40 -0.81
C GLU A 127 -21.91 7.02 0.24
N PRO A 128 -23.22 6.71 0.19
CA PRO A 128 -24.22 7.31 1.10
C PRO A 128 -23.97 6.96 2.57
N GLN A 129 -23.27 5.86 2.84
CA GLN A 129 -22.92 5.41 4.19
C GLN A 129 -21.73 6.14 4.81
N LEU A 130 -21.10 7.10 4.13
CA LEU A 130 -19.87 7.75 4.60
C LEU A 130 -20.01 8.38 5.99
N LEU A 131 -21.10 9.10 6.27
CA LEU A 131 -21.33 9.69 7.60
C LEU A 131 -21.52 8.64 8.70
N PRO A 132 -22.38 7.64 8.56
CA PRO A 132 -22.44 6.50 9.49
C PRO A 132 -21.07 5.83 9.71
N LEU A 133 -20.30 5.61 8.66
CA LEU A 133 -18.95 5.00 8.75
C LEU A 133 -17.97 5.87 9.55
N ILE A 134 -17.94 7.20 9.34
CA ILE A 134 -17.12 8.12 10.14
C ILE A 134 -17.52 8.05 11.61
N ARG A 135 -18.81 8.05 11.91
CA ARG A 135 -19.32 8.01 13.28
C ARG A 135 -18.99 6.66 13.97
N LYS A 136 -19.08 5.54 13.25
CA LYS A 136 -18.67 4.22 13.72
C LYS A 136 -17.15 4.18 13.99
N PHE A 137 -16.35 4.67 13.07
CA PHE A 137 -14.89 4.81 13.24
C PHE A 137 -14.56 5.63 14.51
N LEU A 138 -15.17 6.80 14.68
CA LEU A 138 -14.97 7.63 15.86
C LEU A 138 -15.40 6.95 17.15
N PHE A 139 -16.47 6.18 17.13
CA PHE A 139 -16.90 5.40 18.29
C PHE A 139 -15.81 4.43 18.74
N HIS A 140 -15.24 3.64 17.83
CA HIS A 140 -14.16 2.71 18.14
C HIS A 140 -12.87 3.42 18.58
N GLN A 141 -12.56 4.59 17.99
CA GLN A 141 -11.41 5.40 18.42
C GLN A 141 -11.56 5.99 19.84
N LEU A 142 -12.77 6.26 20.27
CA LEU A 142 -13.07 6.81 21.60
C LEU A 142 -13.25 5.72 22.66
N HIS A 143 -13.58 4.52 22.26
CA HIS A 143 -13.88 3.39 23.13
C HIS A 143 -13.16 2.12 22.62
N PRO A 144 -11.82 2.06 22.73
CA PRO A 144 -11.04 0.94 22.20
C PRO A 144 -11.39 -0.40 22.87
N ASP A 145 -11.84 -0.37 24.13
CA ASP A 145 -12.20 -1.57 24.89
C ASP A 145 -13.66 -1.99 24.73
N ALA A 146 -14.48 -1.25 23.98
CA ALA A 146 -15.89 -1.59 23.76
C ALA A 146 -16.00 -2.70 22.72
N ASN A 147 -16.05 -3.95 23.17
CA ASN A 147 -16.45 -5.08 22.35
C ASN A 147 -17.92 -4.91 21.95
N SER A 148 -18.19 -4.93 20.64
CA SER A 148 -19.52 -4.74 20.07
C SER A 148 -20.54 -5.85 20.44
N SER A 149 -20.12 -6.89 21.16
CA SER A 149 -20.92 -8.06 21.55
C SER A 149 -21.61 -7.96 22.90
N ASP A 150 -21.24 -7.01 23.78
CA ASP A 150 -21.66 -7.05 25.18
C ASP A 150 -22.77 -6.06 25.59
N SER A 151 -23.31 -5.26 24.66
CA SER A 151 -24.39 -4.34 24.98
C SER A 151 -25.72 -4.70 24.28
N GLU A 152 -26.77 -4.92 25.06
CA GLU A 152 -28.15 -5.16 24.58
C GLU A 152 -28.76 -3.98 23.78
N SER A 153 -28.08 -2.83 23.74
CA SER A 153 -28.55 -1.65 23.00
C SER A 153 -27.49 -1.16 21.99
N PRO A 154 -27.90 -0.70 20.79
CA PRO A 154 -26.97 -0.18 19.80
C PRO A 154 -26.17 0.99 20.38
N PRO A 155 -24.84 1.05 20.14
CA PRO A 155 -23.99 2.07 20.73
C PRO A 155 -24.37 3.47 20.24
N LYS A 156 -24.40 4.45 21.15
CA LYS A 156 -24.66 5.85 20.81
C LYS A 156 -23.46 6.41 20.05
N LEU A 157 -23.58 6.50 18.72
CA LEU A 157 -22.53 7.03 17.86
C LEU A 157 -22.31 8.53 18.10
N PRO A 158 -21.07 9.03 18.10
CA PRO A 158 -20.75 10.43 18.29
C PRO A 158 -21.37 11.29 17.17
N TYR A 159 -21.76 12.52 17.51
CA TYR A 159 -22.18 13.50 16.51
C TYR A 159 -20.94 14.00 15.75
N PHE A 160 -21.05 14.07 14.41
CA PHE A 160 -19.99 14.56 13.54
C PHE A 160 -20.54 15.56 12.53
N ASN A 161 -19.92 16.73 12.47
CA ASN A 161 -20.25 17.81 11.51
C ASN A 161 -18.99 18.60 11.14
N GLU A 162 -17.83 17.99 11.27
CA GLU A 162 -16.53 18.63 10.97
C GLU A 162 -16.27 18.64 9.45
N GLY A 163 -15.49 19.61 9.01
CA GLY A 163 -15.01 19.67 7.64
C GLY A 163 -13.92 18.64 7.35
N ILE A 164 -13.97 18.05 6.17
CA ILE A 164 -13.03 17.04 5.70
C ILE A 164 -12.05 17.63 4.70
N THR A 165 -10.78 17.24 4.80
CA THR A 165 -9.75 17.55 3.80
C THR A 165 -9.40 16.25 3.05
N THR A 166 -9.43 16.28 1.70
CA THR A 166 -9.19 15.12 0.85
C THR A 166 -7.79 15.09 0.25
N TYR A 167 -7.33 13.89 -0.08
CA TYR A 167 -6.01 13.64 -0.68
C TYR A 167 -6.12 12.53 -1.73
N ASN A 168 -5.35 12.63 -2.80
CA ASN A 168 -5.31 11.63 -3.86
C ASN A 168 -4.37 10.45 -3.58
N ALA A 169 -3.56 10.54 -2.52
CA ALA A 169 -2.60 9.51 -2.19
C ALA A 169 -2.18 9.54 -0.72
N ALA A 170 -1.64 8.42 -0.28
CA ALA A 170 -0.82 8.30 0.92
C ALA A 170 0.55 7.73 0.55
N VAL A 171 1.54 7.91 1.42
CA VAL A 171 2.91 7.42 1.24
C VAL A 171 3.21 6.44 2.37
N ALA A 172 3.45 5.20 2.00
CA ALA A 172 3.89 4.14 2.91
C ALA A 172 5.41 4.12 2.99
N TYR A 173 5.93 4.03 4.20
CA TYR A 173 7.34 3.80 4.53
C TYR A 173 7.43 2.48 5.28
N PHE A 174 8.28 1.57 4.86
CA PHE A 174 8.40 0.26 5.48
C PHE A 174 9.83 -0.31 5.39
N HIS A 175 10.16 -1.21 6.31
CA HIS A 175 11.47 -1.85 6.37
C HIS A 175 11.49 -3.11 5.50
N ALA A 176 12.25 -3.07 4.42
CA ALA A 176 12.41 -4.16 3.46
C ALA A 176 13.90 -4.47 3.25
N PRO A 177 14.57 -5.11 4.22
CA PRO A 177 16.04 -5.27 4.20
C PRO A 177 16.54 -6.18 3.09
N SER A 178 15.73 -7.10 2.61
CA SER A 178 16.06 -8.02 1.50
C SER A 178 15.89 -7.40 0.11
N ASP A 179 15.18 -6.28 0.02
CA ASP A 179 15.06 -5.55 -1.23
C ASP A 179 16.35 -4.79 -1.56
N LEU A 180 16.62 -4.57 -2.84
CA LEU A 180 17.77 -3.81 -3.34
C LEU A 180 17.59 -2.29 -3.14
N CYS A 181 17.39 -1.87 -1.94
CA CYS A 181 16.93 -0.53 -1.58
C CYS A 181 17.90 0.23 -0.69
N GLY A 182 19.18 0.15 -1.00
CA GLY A 182 20.19 0.90 -0.26
C GLY A 182 20.48 0.35 1.15
N THR A 183 21.35 1.05 1.89
CA THR A 183 21.96 0.59 3.14
C THR A 183 21.00 0.53 4.33
N GLY A 184 19.97 1.38 4.35
CA GLY A 184 19.01 1.48 5.47
C GLY A 184 17.94 0.40 5.48
N GLY A 185 17.64 -0.21 4.35
CA GLY A 185 16.53 -1.17 4.21
C GLY A 185 15.14 -0.55 4.29
N MET A 186 15.04 0.77 4.45
CA MET A 186 13.77 1.49 4.43
C MET A 186 13.38 1.84 2.99
N ARG A 187 12.11 1.65 2.69
CA ARG A 187 11.50 1.99 1.39
C ARG A 187 10.31 2.89 1.56
N LYS A 188 10.01 3.62 0.49
CA LYS A 188 8.74 4.33 0.37
C LYS A 188 8.01 3.92 -0.90
N GLU A 189 6.70 3.86 -0.84
CA GLU A 189 5.84 3.73 -2.01
C GLU A 189 4.60 4.59 -1.84
N ARG A 190 3.95 4.90 -2.96
CA ARG A 190 2.74 5.73 -2.96
C ARG A 190 1.52 4.86 -3.22
N ILE A 191 0.52 4.98 -2.36
CA ILE A 191 -0.80 4.34 -2.50
C ILE A 191 -1.75 5.42 -3.00
N ARG A 192 -2.43 5.19 -4.12
CA ARG A 192 -3.27 6.18 -4.79
C ARG A 192 -4.75 5.84 -4.71
N ALA A 193 -5.55 6.88 -4.59
CA ALA A 193 -7.00 6.81 -4.71
C ALA A 193 -7.43 8.08 -5.47
N VAL A 194 -7.49 7.99 -6.79
CA VAL A 194 -7.76 9.12 -7.67
C VAL A 194 -8.88 8.80 -8.66
N PRO A 195 -9.84 9.69 -8.90
CA PRO A 195 -10.96 9.44 -9.81
C PRO A 195 -10.55 9.43 -11.28
N SER A 196 -9.41 10.01 -11.63
CA SER A 196 -8.86 9.97 -12.99
C SER A 196 -7.33 9.87 -12.92
N TRP A 197 -6.76 8.96 -13.71
CA TRP A 197 -5.32 8.75 -13.78
C TRP A 197 -4.83 8.82 -15.22
N ARG A 198 -3.88 9.73 -15.50
CA ARG A 198 -3.28 9.92 -16.84
C ARG A 198 -4.36 10.10 -17.93
N SER A 199 -5.37 10.94 -17.65
CA SER A 199 -6.52 11.19 -18.52
C SER A 199 -7.38 9.96 -18.83
N GLY A 200 -7.26 8.92 -18.04
CA GLY A 200 -8.02 7.67 -18.13
C GLY A 200 -8.90 7.42 -16.89
N PRO A 201 -9.34 6.17 -16.72
CA PRO A 201 -10.13 5.74 -15.57
C PRO A 201 -9.45 6.02 -14.24
N GLY A 202 -10.23 6.01 -13.15
CA GLY A 202 -9.72 6.16 -11.80
C GLY A 202 -8.72 5.08 -11.43
N ARG A 203 -7.76 5.43 -10.57
CA ARG A 203 -6.80 4.51 -9.99
C ARG A 203 -7.01 4.41 -8.48
N TYR A 204 -7.33 3.22 -8.03
CA TYR A 204 -7.63 2.88 -6.65
C TYR A 204 -6.77 1.69 -6.24
N ASP A 205 -5.63 1.96 -5.63
CA ASP A 205 -4.65 0.93 -5.27
C ASP A 205 -5.17 0.07 -4.12
N CYS A 206 -4.80 -1.21 -4.12
CA CYS A 206 -5.02 -2.10 -2.99
C CYS A 206 -3.88 -1.99 -1.99
N MET A 207 -4.13 -2.39 -0.74
CA MET A 207 -3.15 -2.31 0.35
C MET A 207 -3.33 -3.46 1.33
N PHE A 208 -2.22 -3.81 2.00
CA PHE A 208 -2.21 -4.68 3.15
C PHE A 208 -2.60 -3.87 4.39
N VAL A 209 -3.56 -4.38 5.12
CA VAL A 209 -4.05 -3.83 6.40
C VAL A 209 -3.77 -4.84 7.49
N GLU A 210 -3.14 -4.41 8.57
CA GLU A 210 -2.94 -5.21 9.77
C GLU A 210 -4.26 -5.28 10.54
N THR A 211 -4.81 -6.48 10.65
CA THR A 211 -6.11 -6.74 11.34
C THR A 211 -5.93 -7.62 12.56
N ASP A 212 -4.88 -8.42 12.62
CA ASP A 212 -4.51 -9.23 13.77
C ASP A 212 -2.98 -9.16 13.99
N PRO A 213 -2.50 -8.38 14.98
CA PRO A 213 -1.08 -8.26 15.26
C PRO A 213 -0.40 -9.55 15.72
N ASP A 214 -1.16 -10.52 16.24
CA ASP A 214 -0.66 -11.82 16.67
C ASP A 214 -0.64 -12.86 15.54
N GLY A 215 -1.28 -12.55 14.41
CA GLY A 215 -1.33 -13.39 13.22
C GLY A 215 -0.04 -13.34 12.42
N GLU A 216 0.44 -14.51 11.95
CA GLU A 216 1.63 -14.58 11.10
C GLU A 216 1.28 -14.48 9.61
N GLY A 217 2.07 -13.70 8.87
CA GLY A 217 1.91 -13.53 7.42
C GLY A 217 0.52 -13.02 7.06
N MET A 218 -0.10 -13.63 6.05
CA MET A 218 -1.46 -13.26 5.62
C MET A 218 -2.55 -13.61 6.64
N LEU A 219 -2.26 -14.36 7.70
CA LEU A 219 -3.26 -14.61 8.75
C LEU A 219 -3.46 -13.36 9.63
N GLY A 220 -2.45 -12.51 9.74
CA GLY A 220 -2.53 -11.21 10.44
C GLY A 220 -2.95 -10.04 9.54
N LEU A 221 -3.12 -10.28 8.22
CA LEU A 221 -3.33 -9.25 7.23
C LEU A 221 -4.59 -9.48 6.42
N ASP A 222 -5.31 -8.41 6.14
CA ASP A 222 -6.39 -8.40 5.15
C ASP A 222 -6.07 -7.43 4.01
N ILE A 223 -6.78 -7.59 2.90
CA ILE A 223 -6.63 -6.75 1.71
C ILE A 223 -7.78 -5.76 1.64
N ALA A 224 -7.44 -4.50 1.42
CA ALA A 224 -8.43 -3.45 1.19
C ALA A 224 -8.07 -2.62 -0.04
N ARG A 225 -9.08 -2.09 -0.73
CA ARG A 225 -8.93 -1.14 -1.84
C ARG A 225 -9.17 0.27 -1.33
N ALA A 226 -8.22 1.17 -1.49
CA ALA A 226 -8.38 2.58 -1.15
C ALA A 226 -9.40 3.25 -2.07
N ARG A 227 -10.40 3.91 -1.50
CA ARG A 227 -11.41 4.67 -2.24
C ARG A 227 -11.18 6.18 -2.15
N GLN A 228 -10.83 6.66 -0.94
CA GLN A 228 -10.52 8.07 -0.70
C GLN A 228 -9.64 8.22 0.54
N PHE A 229 -8.52 8.90 0.40
CA PHE A 229 -7.72 9.37 1.54
C PHE A 229 -8.25 10.73 2.02
N PHE A 230 -8.38 10.89 3.32
CA PHE A 230 -8.88 12.15 3.89
C PHE A 230 -8.40 12.34 5.33
N SER A 231 -8.56 13.55 5.84
CA SER A 231 -8.39 13.86 7.25
C SER A 231 -9.45 14.80 7.75
N PHE A 232 -9.73 14.72 9.03
CA PHE A 232 -10.57 15.66 9.75
C PHE A 232 -10.02 15.87 11.16
N THR A 233 -10.48 16.93 11.82
CA THR A 233 -10.17 17.20 13.22
C THR A 233 -11.42 17.01 14.06
N PHE A 234 -11.36 16.16 15.09
CA PHE A 234 -12.46 15.94 16.00
C PHE A 234 -11.98 16.09 17.45
N ARG A 235 -12.61 16.93 18.24
CA ARG A 235 -12.23 17.25 19.62
C ARG A 235 -10.74 17.63 19.76
N GLY A 236 -10.21 18.40 18.83
CA GLY A 236 -8.83 18.85 18.81
C GLY A 236 -7.78 17.83 18.35
N LYS A 237 -8.17 16.56 18.09
CA LYS A 237 -7.29 15.51 17.55
C LYS A 237 -7.51 15.39 16.05
N GLN A 238 -6.41 15.32 15.28
CA GLN A 238 -6.45 15.06 13.84
C GLN A 238 -6.46 13.55 13.58
N TYR A 239 -7.34 13.11 12.68
CA TYR A 239 -7.49 11.74 12.24
C TYR A 239 -7.17 11.63 10.75
N PRO A 240 -5.99 11.10 10.37
CA PRO A 240 -5.68 10.74 9.01
C PRO A 240 -6.31 9.38 8.70
N CYS A 241 -7.22 9.36 7.72
CA CYS A 241 -8.07 8.21 7.43
C CYS A 241 -8.07 7.86 5.95
N VAL A 242 -8.57 6.66 5.67
CA VAL A 242 -8.92 6.19 4.34
C VAL A 242 -10.28 5.50 4.36
N LEU A 243 -11.14 5.83 3.39
CA LEU A 243 -12.30 5.03 3.04
C LEU A 243 -11.82 3.86 2.18
N ILE A 244 -12.22 2.66 2.55
CA ILE A 244 -11.79 1.43 1.89
C ILE A 244 -12.97 0.56 1.50
N HIS A 245 -12.70 -0.36 0.55
CA HIS A 245 -13.52 -1.53 0.28
C HIS A 245 -12.72 -2.79 0.60
N TRP A 246 -13.33 -3.71 1.35
CA TRP A 246 -12.69 -4.93 1.78
C TRP A 246 -12.66 -6.01 0.70
N PHE A 247 -11.61 -6.83 0.77
CA PHE A 247 -11.54 -8.12 0.12
C PHE A 247 -11.42 -9.19 1.20
N LYS A 248 -12.30 -10.20 1.15
CA LYS A 248 -12.22 -11.35 2.04
C LYS A 248 -11.37 -12.46 1.45
N ARG A 249 -10.68 -13.21 2.30
CA ARG A 249 -9.91 -14.38 1.90
C ARG A 249 -10.80 -15.53 1.43
N CYS A 250 -10.42 -16.20 0.36
CA CYS A 250 -11.06 -17.40 -0.16
C CYS A 250 -10.30 -18.64 0.33
N GLY A 251 -10.75 -19.21 1.42
CA GLY A 251 -10.14 -20.41 2.02
C GLY A 251 -9.13 -20.11 3.13
N ALA A 252 -8.68 -21.18 3.79
CA ALA A 252 -7.81 -21.12 4.97
C ALA A 252 -6.31 -21.22 4.64
N ARG A 253 -5.94 -21.41 3.37
CA ARG A 253 -4.56 -21.59 2.91
C ARG A 253 -4.36 -21.00 1.51
N PRO A 254 -3.10 -20.73 1.12
CA PRO A 254 -2.77 -20.31 -0.24
C PRO A 254 -3.17 -21.37 -1.27
N SER A 255 -3.33 -20.95 -2.54
CA SER A 255 -3.57 -21.84 -3.68
C SER A 255 -2.39 -22.79 -3.88
N ASP A 256 -2.65 -24.09 -3.97
CA ASP A 256 -1.64 -25.14 -4.18
C ASP A 256 -0.84 -24.91 -5.48
N ASN A 257 -1.46 -24.37 -6.52
CA ASN A 257 -0.83 -24.18 -7.82
C ASN A 257 0.11 -22.95 -7.87
N THR A 258 -0.16 -21.93 -7.09
CA THR A 258 0.57 -20.65 -7.18
C THR A 258 1.29 -20.28 -5.89
N GLY A 259 0.90 -20.89 -4.77
CA GLY A 259 1.36 -20.48 -3.44
C GLY A 259 0.90 -19.08 -3.03
N MET A 260 -0.02 -18.47 -3.76
CA MET A 260 -0.59 -17.16 -3.46
C MET A 260 -1.95 -17.31 -2.79
N TRP A 261 -2.24 -16.42 -1.86
CA TRP A 261 -3.58 -16.29 -1.30
C TRP A 261 -4.57 -15.79 -2.35
N VAL A 262 -5.81 -16.27 -2.25
CA VAL A 262 -6.90 -15.82 -3.11
C VAL A 262 -7.85 -14.98 -2.29
N VAL A 263 -8.25 -13.84 -2.83
CA VAL A 263 -9.24 -12.94 -2.21
C VAL A 263 -10.35 -12.62 -3.19
N GLU A 264 -11.52 -12.29 -2.68
CA GLU A 264 -12.66 -11.81 -3.47
C GLU A 264 -13.24 -10.57 -2.81
N ARG A 265 -13.97 -9.76 -3.59
CA ARG A 265 -14.66 -8.59 -3.05
C ARG A 265 -15.60 -9.02 -1.93
N GLU A 266 -15.53 -8.36 -0.80
CA GLU A 266 -16.45 -8.58 0.31
C GLU A 266 -17.71 -7.74 0.09
N LEU A 267 -18.85 -8.39 0.10
CA LEU A 267 -20.16 -7.76 -0.08
C LEU A 267 -20.93 -7.85 1.23
N ASP A 268 -21.75 -6.84 1.48
CA ASP A 268 -22.70 -6.81 2.58
C ASP A 268 -23.98 -7.62 2.24
N GLU A 269 -24.98 -7.55 3.14
CA GLU A 269 -26.25 -8.27 2.98
C GLU A 269 -27.08 -7.78 1.79
N ASP A 270 -26.88 -6.52 1.39
CA ASP A 270 -27.56 -5.90 0.25
C ASP A 270 -26.81 -6.17 -1.09
N GLY A 271 -25.66 -6.83 -1.05
CA GLY A 271 -24.83 -7.11 -2.21
C GLY A 271 -23.92 -5.94 -2.63
N GLU A 272 -23.86 -4.89 -1.82
CA GLU A 272 -22.96 -3.78 -2.01
C GLU A 272 -21.57 -4.09 -1.43
N GLN A 273 -20.56 -3.35 -1.88
CA GLN A 273 -19.18 -3.57 -1.44
C GLN A 273 -19.03 -3.15 0.04
N MET A 274 -18.55 -4.07 0.88
CA MET A 274 -18.30 -3.78 2.29
C MET A 274 -17.30 -2.63 2.45
N ALA A 275 -17.78 -1.48 2.90
CA ALA A 275 -17.01 -0.27 3.11
C ALA A 275 -16.65 -0.06 4.58
N CYS A 276 -15.48 0.52 4.84
CA CYS A 276 -15.04 0.88 6.18
C CYS A 276 -14.13 2.11 6.14
N ILE A 277 -13.98 2.77 7.29
CA ILE A 277 -12.97 3.81 7.50
C ILE A 277 -11.87 3.26 8.41
N LEU A 278 -10.64 3.38 7.95
CA LEU A 278 -9.46 2.99 8.71
C LEU A 278 -8.58 4.20 9.03
N HIS A 279 -7.91 4.16 10.17
CA HIS A 279 -6.79 5.05 10.46
C HIS A 279 -5.57 4.58 9.67
N LEU A 280 -4.71 5.51 9.23
CA LEU A 280 -3.56 5.16 8.37
C LEU A 280 -2.48 4.30 9.04
N ASP A 281 -2.46 4.23 10.36
CA ASP A 281 -1.50 3.41 11.12
C ASP A 281 -1.74 1.90 10.99
N THR A 282 -2.93 1.48 10.58
CA THR A 282 -3.24 0.07 10.31
C THR A 282 -2.74 -0.41 8.95
N ILE A 283 -2.29 0.51 8.10
CA ILE A 283 -1.85 0.19 6.74
C ILE A 283 -0.35 -0.09 6.73
N ILE A 284 0.05 -1.19 6.10
CA ILE A 284 1.47 -1.55 5.96
C ILE A 284 2.05 -0.97 4.67
N ARG A 285 1.47 -1.34 3.53
CA ARG A 285 1.93 -0.96 2.20
C ARG A 285 0.90 -1.27 1.12
N ALA A 286 1.19 -0.91 -0.14
CA ALA A 286 0.38 -1.33 -1.28
C ALA A 286 0.42 -2.85 -1.47
N ALA A 287 -0.72 -3.43 -1.85
CA ALA A 287 -0.88 -4.81 -2.25
C ALA A 287 -1.09 -4.89 -3.77
N HIS A 288 -0.46 -5.88 -4.39
CA HIS A 288 -0.64 -6.14 -5.82
C HIS A 288 -1.56 -7.34 -6.03
N LEU A 289 -2.66 -7.13 -6.73
CA LEU A 289 -3.63 -8.18 -7.04
C LEU A 289 -3.57 -8.58 -8.50
N ILE A 290 -3.66 -9.89 -8.77
CA ILE A 290 -3.75 -10.47 -10.10
C ILE A 290 -5.10 -11.16 -10.23
N ALA A 291 -5.90 -10.80 -11.23
CA ALA A 291 -7.19 -11.41 -11.46
C ALA A 291 -7.08 -12.94 -11.72
N VAL A 292 -8.01 -13.70 -11.14
CA VAL A 292 -8.15 -15.13 -11.42
C VAL A 292 -9.07 -15.27 -12.64
N TYR A 293 -8.47 -15.45 -13.81
CA TYR A 293 -9.20 -15.47 -15.08
C TYR A 293 -9.99 -16.78 -15.32
N GLY A 294 -9.58 -17.88 -14.66
CA GLY A 294 -10.16 -19.19 -14.94
C GLY A 294 -9.92 -19.64 -16.38
N GLN A 295 -10.99 -20.14 -17.02
CA GLN A 295 -10.99 -20.54 -18.44
C GLN A 295 -11.66 -19.51 -19.36
N GLU A 296 -12.11 -18.40 -18.81
CA GLU A 296 -12.78 -17.35 -19.57
C GLU A 296 -11.78 -16.48 -20.32
N SER A 297 -12.15 -16.07 -21.52
CA SER A 297 -11.34 -15.13 -22.31
C SER A 297 -11.43 -13.73 -21.74
N VAL A 298 -10.29 -13.07 -21.64
CA VAL A 298 -10.24 -11.66 -21.21
C VAL A 298 -10.97 -10.77 -22.23
N PRO A 299 -11.92 -9.93 -21.82
CA PRO A 299 -12.61 -9.03 -22.74
C PRO A 299 -11.62 -8.11 -23.46
N ARG A 300 -11.73 -8.02 -24.80
CA ARG A 300 -10.82 -7.22 -25.63
C ARG A 300 -10.88 -5.71 -25.33
N ASN A 301 -12.00 -5.25 -24.82
CA ASN A 301 -12.28 -3.84 -24.46
C ASN A 301 -12.04 -3.55 -22.97
N LEU A 302 -11.44 -4.47 -22.24
CA LEU A 302 -11.12 -4.25 -20.82
C LEU A 302 -10.12 -3.12 -20.66
N LEU A 303 -10.56 -2.03 -20.04
CA LEU A 303 -9.67 -0.95 -19.65
C LEU A 303 -8.95 -1.29 -18.34
N PRO A 304 -7.67 -0.92 -18.20
CA PRO A 304 -6.86 -1.21 -17.03
C PRO A 304 -7.49 -0.84 -15.68
N GLY A 305 -8.11 0.32 -15.59
CA GLY A 305 -8.72 0.82 -14.36
C GLY A 305 -9.89 -0.02 -13.83
N TYR A 306 -10.49 -0.85 -14.68
CA TYR A 306 -11.66 -1.65 -14.31
C TYR A 306 -11.34 -3.11 -13.98
N SER A 307 -10.07 -3.52 -14.01
CA SER A 307 -9.69 -4.92 -13.76
C SER A 307 -10.11 -5.41 -12.37
N LEU A 308 -10.07 -4.55 -11.36
CA LEU A 308 -10.50 -4.86 -10.00
C LEU A 308 -12.02 -4.85 -9.80
N ASP A 309 -12.77 -4.44 -10.82
CA ASP A 309 -14.24 -4.37 -10.76
C ASP A 309 -14.93 -5.49 -11.56
N ILE A 310 -14.23 -6.09 -12.52
CA ILE A 310 -14.80 -7.07 -13.45
C ILE A 310 -14.67 -8.50 -12.94
N TYR A 311 -13.51 -8.87 -12.39
CA TYR A 311 -13.27 -10.22 -11.93
C TYR A 311 -13.79 -10.43 -10.51
N ARG A 312 -14.15 -11.68 -10.21
CA ARG A 312 -14.67 -12.05 -8.89
C ARG A 312 -13.54 -12.28 -7.89
N LYS A 313 -12.46 -12.94 -8.32
CA LYS A 313 -11.37 -13.40 -7.46
C LYS A 313 -10.01 -12.88 -7.94
N TYR A 314 -9.10 -12.73 -6.99
CA TYR A 314 -7.75 -12.21 -7.24
C TYR A 314 -6.72 -12.98 -6.42
N TYR A 315 -5.56 -13.24 -7.02
CA TYR A 315 -4.37 -13.66 -6.30
C TYR A 315 -3.71 -12.46 -5.65
N VAL A 316 -3.33 -12.60 -4.38
CA VAL A 316 -2.44 -11.66 -3.70
C VAL A 316 -1.01 -11.94 -4.14
N ASN A 317 -0.45 -11.09 -4.99
CA ASN A 317 0.84 -11.33 -5.62
C ASN A 317 2.01 -11.10 -4.66
N LYS A 318 2.37 -12.10 -3.90
CA LYS A 318 3.55 -12.08 -3.02
C LYS A 318 4.88 -12.05 -3.78
N TYR A 319 4.90 -12.38 -5.07
CA TYR A 319 6.12 -12.43 -5.90
C TYR A 319 6.49 -11.08 -6.53
N ILE A 320 5.76 -10.00 -6.23
CA ILE A 320 6.03 -8.67 -6.78
C ILE A 320 7.39 -8.13 -6.30
N ASP A 321 7.73 -8.36 -5.04
CA ASP A 321 9.02 -8.04 -4.44
C ASP A 321 9.32 -8.91 -3.22
N HIS A 322 10.53 -8.80 -2.66
CA HIS A 322 10.96 -9.61 -1.52
C HIS A 322 10.16 -9.30 -0.24
N HIS A 323 9.78 -8.05 -0.01
CA HIS A 323 9.01 -7.69 1.17
C HIS A 323 7.59 -8.24 1.11
N SER A 324 6.93 -8.14 -0.06
CA SER A 324 5.61 -8.76 -0.25
C SER A 324 5.68 -10.27 -0.04
N PHE A 325 6.76 -10.92 -0.51
CA PHE A 325 6.97 -12.35 -0.26
C PHE A 325 7.14 -12.65 1.24
N ALA A 326 7.81 -11.76 1.97
CA ALA A 326 8.06 -11.93 3.40
C ALA A 326 6.82 -11.69 4.28
N ILE A 327 5.82 -10.92 3.83
CA ILE A 327 4.62 -10.61 4.62
C ILE A 327 3.37 -11.36 4.17
N ALA A 328 3.31 -11.83 2.92
CA ALA A 328 2.12 -12.47 2.34
C ALA A 328 2.31 -13.99 2.13
N PHE A 329 2.96 -14.66 3.08
CA PHE A 329 3.19 -16.11 3.07
C PHE A 329 2.06 -16.91 3.69
#